data_b38df9457bce297e5eb697b2ae2df16d
#
_entry.id   b38df9457bce297e5eb697b2ae2df16d
#
_cell.length_a   1.000
_cell.length_b   1.000
_cell.length_c   1.000
_cell.angle_alpha   90.00
_cell.angle_beta   90.00
_cell.angle_gamma   90.00
#
_symmetry.space_group_name_H-M   'P 1'
#
loop_
_entity.id
_entity.type
_entity.pdbx_description
1 polymer ?
#
loop_
_entity_poly.entity_id
_entity_poly.type
_entity_poly.pdbx_seq_one_letter_code
_entity_poly.pdbx_strand_id
1 'polypeptide(L)'
;MKSVYLSKIREQNPLIHNITNIVAANFSANGLLALGASPLMSANIEEMVEIPKISQALVINIGTLIGKERDAMLLAGKMANSIGIPVVLDPVGVGITRYRQETVRQLLAEVKFALIRGNAGELAAIAGEDWQAKGVDAGQGKTNLQKVAQRVAQRYDSTVLISGEVDIISDGQQTATVHNGTPLFPKVTASGCLLSAVCAAFLAVDEGKHFSATLEACAAYTIAGEIAAKNLTTQVGQFQIRLLDELSALTPNVIEQNAEVKYV
;
A
#
# COMPACT_ATOMS: atom_id res chain seq x y z
N MET A 1 17.48 -10.04 1.89
CA MET A 1 17.38 -8.71 2.52
C MET A 1 17.44 -8.85 4.04
N LYS A 2 17.77 -7.79 4.80
CA LYS A 2 17.69 -7.80 6.26
C LYS A 2 16.34 -7.22 6.70
N SER A 3 15.64 -7.90 7.62
CA SER A 3 14.37 -7.44 8.17
C SER A 3 14.61 -6.71 9.48
N VAL A 4 14.22 -5.43 9.54
CA VAL A 4 14.43 -4.58 10.72
C VAL A 4 13.17 -3.85 11.18
N TYR A 5 12.19 -3.65 10.29
CA TYR A 5 11.02 -2.85 10.59
C TYR A 5 9.90 -3.64 11.27
N LEU A 6 9.73 -4.94 10.96
CA LEU A 6 8.70 -5.77 11.59
C LEU A 6 8.83 -5.81 13.13
N SER A 7 10.06 -5.94 13.65
CA SER A 7 10.29 -5.89 15.08
C SER A 7 9.93 -4.54 15.69
N LYS A 8 10.31 -3.44 15.01
CA LYS A 8 9.96 -2.07 15.43
C LYS A 8 8.44 -1.85 15.48
N ILE A 9 7.70 -2.37 14.49
CA ILE A 9 6.23 -2.29 14.47
C ILE A 9 5.64 -2.94 15.72
N ARG A 10 6.09 -4.14 16.07
CA ARG A 10 5.57 -4.87 17.24
C ARG A 10 5.97 -4.24 18.57
N GLU A 11 7.15 -3.64 18.63
CA GLU A 11 7.63 -2.91 19.79
C GLU A 11 6.87 -1.58 20.00
N GLN A 12 6.65 -0.83 18.92
CA GLN A 12 6.11 0.54 18.99
C GLN A 12 4.60 0.57 18.85
N ASN A 13 3.98 -0.47 18.29
CA ASN A 13 2.55 -0.56 18.01
C ASN A 13 1.98 0.74 17.38
N PRO A 14 2.50 1.18 16.21
CA PRO A 14 2.16 2.48 15.64
C PRO A 14 0.67 2.56 15.28
N LEU A 15 0.05 3.71 15.55
CA LEU A 15 -1.32 4.01 15.15
C LEU A 15 -1.35 4.43 13.69
N ILE A 16 -2.06 3.69 12.87
CA ILE A 16 -2.20 3.94 11.42
C ILE A 16 -3.60 4.47 11.14
N HIS A 17 -3.67 5.74 10.77
CA HIS A 17 -4.91 6.36 10.32
C HIS A 17 -5.23 5.91 8.90
N ASN A 18 -6.44 5.42 8.67
CA ASN A 18 -6.90 4.95 7.37
C ASN A 18 -8.15 5.71 6.94
N ILE A 19 -8.02 6.57 5.93
CA ILE A 19 -9.14 7.01 5.12
C ILE A 19 -9.22 6.03 3.96
N THR A 20 -10.01 4.96 4.14
CA THR A 20 -10.03 3.84 3.20
C THR A 20 -11.45 3.52 2.75
N ASN A 21 -11.56 2.68 1.72
CA ASN A 21 -12.83 2.28 1.16
C ASN A 21 -13.59 1.29 2.08
N ILE A 22 -14.91 1.34 2.02
CA ILE A 22 -15.81 0.55 2.89
C ILE A 22 -15.67 -0.96 2.68
N VAL A 23 -15.21 -1.40 1.49
CA VAL A 23 -15.00 -2.82 1.18
C VAL A 23 -13.76 -3.36 1.88
N ALA A 24 -12.73 -2.51 2.06
CA ALA A 24 -11.43 -2.89 2.59
C ALA A 24 -11.28 -2.62 4.10
N ALA A 25 -12.08 -1.74 4.68
CA ALA A 25 -11.87 -1.19 6.03
C ALA A 25 -11.69 -2.28 7.10
N ASN A 26 -12.59 -3.25 7.16
CA ASN A 26 -12.51 -4.34 8.15
C ASN A 26 -11.26 -5.21 7.96
N PHE A 27 -10.98 -5.60 6.71
CA PHE A 27 -9.84 -6.47 6.40
C PHE A 27 -8.50 -5.77 6.64
N SER A 28 -8.38 -4.49 6.29
CA SER A 28 -7.21 -3.68 6.58
C SER A 28 -6.98 -3.48 8.08
N ALA A 29 -8.04 -3.25 8.86
CA ALA A 29 -7.95 -3.14 10.31
C ALA A 29 -7.45 -4.44 10.95
N ASN A 30 -8.03 -5.58 10.59
CA ASN A 30 -7.61 -6.89 11.11
C ASN A 30 -6.17 -7.23 10.70
N GLY A 31 -5.76 -6.90 9.47
CA GLY A 31 -4.39 -7.13 9.01
C GLY A 31 -3.36 -6.27 9.75
N LEU A 32 -3.68 -5.01 10.07
CA LEU A 32 -2.83 -4.16 10.91
C LEU A 32 -2.69 -4.72 12.33
N LEU A 33 -3.80 -5.15 12.95
CA LEU A 33 -3.77 -5.80 14.27
C LEU A 33 -2.94 -7.09 14.25
N ALA A 34 -3.12 -7.93 13.23
CA ALA A 34 -2.34 -9.16 13.07
C ALA A 34 -0.84 -8.86 12.94
N LEU A 35 -0.46 -7.81 12.21
CA LEU A 35 0.93 -7.38 12.03
C LEU A 35 1.56 -6.85 13.33
N GLY A 36 0.76 -6.31 14.25
CA GLY A 36 1.20 -5.67 15.50
C GLY A 36 1.10 -4.14 15.49
N ALA A 37 0.35 -3.55 14.54
CA ALA A 37 0.04 -2.13 14.49
C ALA A 37 -1.40 -1.86 14.98
N SER A 38 -1.70 -0.61 15.33
CA SER A 38 -3.03 -0.17 15.75
C SER A 38 -3.75 0.54 14.60
N PRO A 39 -4.93 0.07 14.15
CA PRO A 39 -5.71 0.73 13.11
C PRO A 39 -6.65 1.79 13.68
N LEU A 40 -6.79 2.93 12.99
CA LEU A 40 -7.88 3.89 13.18
C LEU A 40 -8.54 4.15 11.83
N MET A 41 -9.83 3.84 11.73
CA MET A 41 -10.62 4.00 10.50
C MET A 41 -11.55 5.20 10.65
N SER A 42 -11.21 6.32 10.00
CA SER A 42 -12.08 7.50 9.96
C SER A 42 -11.91 8.28 8.67
N ALA A 43 -13.03 8.76 8.12
CA ALA A 43 -13.10 9.68 6.99
C ALA A 43 -13.93 10.94 7.31
N ASN A 44 -14.27 11.16 8.59
CA ASN A 44 -15.03 12.32 9.00
C ASN A 44 -14.15 13.58 8.97
N ILE A 45 -14.52 14.54 8.14
CA ILE A 45 -13.76 15.77 7.93
C ILE A 45 -13.49 16.56 9.23
N GLU A 46 -14.39 16.49 10.21
CA GLU A 46 -14.26 17.19 11.49
C GLU A 46 -13.11 16.63 12.35
N GLU A 47 -12.70 15.39 12.12
CA GLU A 47 -11.61 14.72 12.85
C GLU A 47 -10.23 14.89 12.18
N MET A 48 -10.18 15.38 10.94
CA MET A 48 -8.96 15.37 10.11
C MET A 48 -7.85 16.31 10.58
N VAL A 49 -8.12 17.18 11.53
CA VAL A 49 -7.11 18.03 12.17
C VAL A 49 -6.53 17.36 13.42
N GLU A 50 -7.26 16.46 14.06
CA GLU A 50 -6.88 15.87 15.35
C GLU A 50 -6.24 14.49 15.17
N ILE A 51 -6.87 13.59 14.39
CA ILE A 51 -6.40 12.21 14.20
C ILE A 51 -4.96 12.14 13.67
N PRO A 52 -4.54 12.92 12.65
CA PRO A 52 -3.15 12.86 12.19
C PRO A 52 -2.13 13.15 13.30
N LYS A 53 -2.46 14.02 14.27
CA LYS A 53 -1.54 14.39 15.37
C LYS A 53 -1.20 13.25 16.33
N ILE A 54 -2.06 12.25 16.41
CA ILE A 54 -1.87 11.08 17.28
C ILE A 54 -1.43 9.84 16.48
N SER A 55 -1.41 9.94 15.15
CA SER A 55 -1.06 8.85 14.24
C SER A 55 0.42 8.88 13.84
N GLN A 56 0.98 7.73 13.48
CA GLN A 56 2.34 7.60 12.99
C GLN A 56 2.41 7.44 11.46
N ALA A 57 1.28 7.15 10.80
CA ALA A 57 1.14 7.17 9.34
C ALA A 57 -0.32 7.37 8.93
N LEU A 58 -0.52 7.83 7.69
CA LEU A 58 -1.84 8.01 7.08
C LEU A 58 -1.93 7.19 5.77
N VAL A 59 -3.01 6.45 5.61
CA VAL A 59 -3.41 5.80 4.34
C VAL A 59 -4.57 6.57 3.72
N ILE A 60 -4.42 6.95 2.46
CA ILE A 60 -5.48 7.53 1.62
C ILE A 60 -5.80 6.57 0.49
N ASN A 61 -6.96 5.92 0.54
CA ASN A 61 -7.43 4.96 -0.46
C ASN A 61 -8.75 5.44 -1.06
N ILE A 62 -8.77 5.62 -2.37
CA ILE A 62 -9.92 6.20 -3.09
C ILE A 62 -10.92 5.17 -3.62
N GLY A 63 -10.91 3.94 -3.11
CA GLY A 63 -11.72 2.83 -3.65
C GLY A 63 -13.23 3.08 -3.66
N THR A 64 -13.76 3.75 -2.64
CA THR A 64 -15.17 4.19 -2.59
C THR A 64 -15.22 5.65 -2.13
N LEU A 65 -15.30 6.57 -3.08
CA LEU A 65 -15.41 8.01 -2.78
C LEU A 65 -16.86 8.39 -2.55
N ILE A 66 -17.22 8.70 -1.31
CA ILE A 66 -18.58 9.07 -0.92
C ILE A 66 -18.59 10.47 -0.31
N GLY A 67 -19.54 11.32 -0.72
CA GLY A 67 -19.77 12.63 -0.13
C GLY A 67 -18.52 13.54 -0.11
N LYS A 68 -18.10 13.95 1.09
CA LYS A 68 -16.97 14.89 1.29
C LYS A 68 -15.63 14.18 1.59
N GLU A 69 -15.51 12.88 1.32
CA GLU A 69 -14.27 12.13 1.64
C GLU A 69 -13.04 12.70 0.96
N ARG A 70 -13.17 13.23 -0.27
CA ARG A 70 -12.06 13.89 -0.97
C ARG A 70 -11.51 15.09 -0.16
N ASP A 71 -12.39 15.88 0.42
CA ASP A 71 -11.99 17.06 1.20
C ASP A 71 -11.34 16.61 2.53
N ALA A 72 -11.85 15.54 3.15
CA ALA A 72 -11.24 14.92 4.32
C ALA A 72 -9.83 14.37 4.01
N MET A 73 -9.65 13.67 2.87
CA MET A 73 -8.36 13.17 2.41
C MET A 73 -7.34 14.30 2.21
N LEU A 74 -7.75 15.41 1.59
CA LEU A 74 -6.89 16.58 1.39
C LEU A 74 -6.50 17.22 2.72
N LEU A 75 -7.46 17.41 3.62
CA LEU A 75 -7.22 18.04 4.92
C LEU A 75 -6.29 17.16 5.78
N ALA A 76 -6.58 15.86 5.89
CA ALA A 76 -5.75 14.91 6.63
C ALA A 76 -4.34 14.80 6.06
N GLY A 77 -4.21 14.72 4.72
CA GLY A 77 -2.93 14.63 4.04
C GLY A 77 -2.06 15.87 4.28
N LYS A 78 -2.62 17.07 4.18
CA LYS A 78 -1.92 18.34 4.50
C LYS A 78 -1.51 18.40 5.97
N MET A 79 -2.39 17.98 6.88
CA MET A 79 -2.06 17.93 8.31
C MET A 79 -0.93 16.94 8.57
N ALA A 80 -1.00 15.73 8.00
CA ALA A 80 0.07 14.73 8.09
C ALA A 80 1.41 15.28 7.59
N ASN A 81 1.43 15.96 6.45
CA ASN A 81 2.63 16.60 5.91
C ASN A 81 3.18 17.69 6.84
N SER A 82 2.30 18.49 7.45
CA SER A 82 2.71 19.60 8.34
C SER A 82 3.42 19.13 9.61
N ILE A 83 3.13 17.90 10.04
CA ILE A 83 3.73 17.28 11.24
C ILE A 83 4.76 16.19 10.91
N GLY A 84 5.00 15.93 9.60
CA GLY A 84 6.07 15.05 9.14
C GLY A 84 5.79 13.56 9.23
N ILE A 85 4.51 13.13 9.35
CA ILE A 85 4.19 11.69 9.28
C ILE A 85 4.01 11.22 7.83
N PRO A 86 4.42 10.00 7.48
CA PRO A 86 4.32 9.47 6.14
C PRO A 86 2.87 9.26 5.70
N VAL A 87 2.59 9.55 4.43
CA VAL A 87 1.29 9.36 3.79
C VAL A 87 1.41 8.36 2.66
N VAL A 88 0.54 7.36 2.62
CA VAL A 88 0.43 6.36 1.56
C VAL A 88 -0.79 6.67 0.69
N LEU A 89 -0.61 6.73 -0.63
CA LEU A 89 -1.70 6.81 -1.61
C LEU A 89 -1.96 5.43 -2.22
N ASP A 90 -3.23 5.01 -2.16
CA ASP A 90 -3.75 3.86 -2.90
C ASP A 90 -4.83 4.35 -3.89
N PRO A 91 -4.45 4.62 -5.16
CA PRO A 91 -5.31 5.27 -6.15
C PRO A 91 -6.27 4.29 -6.83
N VAL A 92 -6.97 3.46 -6.06
CA VAL A 92 -7.82 2.38 -6.54
C VAL A 92 -8.71 2.83 -7.70
N GLY A 93 -8.52 2.22 -8.88
CA GLY A 93 -9.34 2.47 -10.05
C GLY A 93 -9.21 3.88 -10.63
N VAL A 94 -8.08 4.57 -10.45
CA VAL A 94 -7.85 5.94 -10.96
C VAL A 94 -8.10 6.08 -12.45
N GLY A 95 -7.84 5.03 -13.25
CA GLY A 95 -8.07 5.04 -14.70
C GLY A 95 -9.54 4.89 -15.14
N ILE A 96 -10.47 4.55 -14.23
CA ILE A 96 -11.83 4.15 -14.59
C ILE A 96 -12.73 5.35 -14.91
N THR A 97 -12.63 6.44 -14.12
CA THR A 97 -13.52 7.60 -14.27
C THR A 97 -12.75 8.91 -14.18
N ARG A 98 -13.28 9.94 -14.86
CA ARG A 98 -12.75 11.31 -14.79
C ARG A 98 -12.71 11.83 -13.35
N TYR A 99 -13.74 11.54 -12.55
CA TYR A 99 -13.82 11.96 -11.14
C TYR A 99 -12.65 11.40 -10.31
N ARG A 100 -12.30 10.10 -10.49
CA ARG A 100 -11.15 9.49 -9.80
C ARG A 100 -9.83 10.09 -10.27
N GLN A 101 -9.68 10.32 -11.58
CA GLN A 101 -8.48 10.97 -12.14
C GLN A 101 -8.28 12.38 -11.58
N GLU A 102 -9.36 13.18 -11.53
CA GLU A 102 -9.31 14.54 -10.97
C GLU A 102 -9.00 14.52 -9.48
N THR A 103 -9.58 13.59 -8.72
CA THR A 103 -9.30 13.42 -7.29
C THR A 103 -7.83 13.07 -7.04
N VAL A 104 -7.28 12.08 -7.75
CA VAL A 104 -5.87 11.70 -7.60
C VAL A 104 -4.95 12.84 -8.04
N ARG A 105 -5.27 13.53 -9.14
CA ARG A 105 -4.48 14.70 -9.58
C ARG A 105 -4.44 15.78 -8.51
N GLN A 106 -5.57 16.08 -7.87
CA GLN A 106 -5.62 17.06 -6.80
C GLN A 106 -4.84 16.61 -5.57
N LEU A 107 -5.00 15.34 -5.15
CA LEU A 107 -4.24 14.78 -4.03
C LEU A 107 -2.72 14.86 -4.28
N LEU A 108 -2.26 14.46 -5.47
CA LEU A 108 -0.84 14.51 -5.85
C LEU A 108 -0.30 15.95 -6.00
N ALA A 109 -1.16 16.94 -6.24
CA ALA A 109 -0.75 18.35 -6.31
C ALA A 109 -0.65 19.02 -4.93
N GLU A 110 -1.42 18.56 -3.94
CA GLU A 110 -1.58 19.26 -2.67
C GLU A 110 -1.02 18.48 -1.47
N VAL A 111 -0.75 17.18 -1.60
CA VAL A 111 -0.23 16.30 -0.55
C VAL A 111 1.06 15.63 -1.01
N LYS A 112 2.09 15.61 -0.16
CA LYS A 112 3.31 14.83 -0.38
C LYS A 112 3.09 13.41 0.13
N PHE A 113 3.35 12.43 -0.72
CA PHE A 113 3.22 11.01 -0.40
C PHE A 113 4.58 10.37 -0.22
N ALA A 114 4.78 9.66 0.89
CA ALA A 114 5.96 8.81 1.11
C ALA A 114 5.93 7.59 0.18
N LEU A 115 4.71 7.09 -0.11
CA LEU A 115 4.49 5.96 -0.99
C LEU A 115 3.24 6.16 -1.86
N ILE A 116 3.36 5.87 -3.15
CA ILE A 116 2.24 5.67 -4.07
C ILE A 116 2.21 4.18 -4.42
N ARG A 117 1.16 3.48 -3.96
CA ARG A 117 1.02 2.04 -4.21
C ARG A 117 -0.22 1.77 -5.07
N GLY A 118 -0.05 1.01 -6.14
CA GLY A 118 -1.18 0.60 -6.99
C GLY A 118 -0.80 -0.59 -7.86
N ASN A 119 -1.76 -1.08 -8.67
CA ASN A 119 -1.47 -2.07 -9.70
C ASN A 119 -0.88 -1.40 -10.97
N ALA A 120 -0.48 -2.23 -11.95
CA ALA A 120 0.12 -1.76 -13.18
C ALA A 120 -0.75 -0.73 -13.93
N GLY A 121 -2.07 -0.96 -14.02
CA GLY A 121 -2.99 -0.04 -14.70
C GLY A 121 -3.15 1.28 -13.98
N GLU A 122 -3.18 1.27 -12.66
CA GLU A 122 -3.29 2.48 -11.84
C GLU A 122 -2.05 3.36 -11.95
N LEU A 123 -0.85 2.77 -11.86
CA LEU A 123 0.40 3.53 -11.98
C LEU A 123 0.66 3.99 -13.42
N ALA A 124 0.28 3.22 -14.44
CA ALA A 124 0.32 3.65 -15.83
C ALA A 124 -0.60 4.86 -16.07
N ALA A 125 -1.80 4.85 -15.51
CA ALA A 125 -2.73 5.99 -15.59
C ALA A 125 -2.16 7.26 -14.92
N ILE A 126 -1.49 7.13 -13.76
CA ILE A 126 -0.80 8.25 -13.10
C ILE A 126 0.39 8.75 -13.93
N ALA A 127 1.11 7.85 -14.60
CA ALA A 127 2.20 8.19 -15.50
C ALA A 127 1.74 8.89 -16.79
N GLY A 128 0.45 8.78 -17.14
CA GLY A 128 -0.10 9.24 -18.41
C GLY A 128 0.21 8.30 -19.58
N GLU A 129 0.39 7.02 -19.29
CA GLU A 129 0.65 5.97 -20.29
C GLU A 129 -0.67 5.31 -20.74
N ASP A 130 -0.72 4.91 -22.00
CA ASP A 130 -1.83 4.13 -22.53
C ASP A 130 -1.81 2.72 -21.95
N TRP A 131 -2.78 2.42 -21.12
CA TRP A 131 -2.99 1.14 -20.49
C TRP A 131 -4.46 0.72 -20.59
N GLN A 132 -4.71 -0.46 -21.16
CA GLN A 132 -6.08 -0.98 -21.22
C GLN A 132 -6.48 -1.54 -19.84
N ALA A 133 -7.04 -0.66 -19.00
CA ALA A 133 -7.57 -1.05 -17.71
C ALA A 133 -8.80 -1.96 -17.86
N LYS A 134 -8.85 -3.03 -17.07
CA LYS A 134 -10.01 -3.93 -16.98
C LYS A 134 -10.66 -3.76 -15.60
N GLY A 135 -11.48 -2.72 -15.46
CA GLY A 135 -12.09 -2.38 -14.16
C GLY A 135 -11.03 -1.99 -13.12
N VAL A 136 -11.08 -2.60 -11.93
CA VAL A 136 -10.07 -2.43 -10.87
C VAL A 136 -8.88 -3.39 -11.01
N ASP A 137 -8.92 -4.31 -11.99
CA ASP A 137 -7.83 -5.23 -12.29
C ASP A 137 -6.73 -4.53 -13.11
N ALA A 138 -5.52 -5.08 -13.07
CA ALA A 138 -4.33 -4.49 -13.71
C ALA A 138 -4.45 -4.30 -15.23
N GLY A 139 -5.28 -5.08 -15.94
CA GLY A 139 -5.38 -5.02 -17.40
C GLY A 139 -4.11 -5.52 -18.10
N GLN A 140 -3.90 -5.08 -19.36
CA GLN A 140 -2.73 -5.41 -20.18
C GLN A 140 -2.15 -4.18 -20.88
N GLY A 141 -0.83 -4.09 -20.98
CA GLY A 141 -0.11 -3.03 -21.69
C GLY A 141 1.29 -3.49 -22.12
N LYS A 142 1.88 -2.76 -23.08
CA LYS A 142 3.24 -3.02 -23.59
C LYS A 142 4.32 -2.21 -22.86
N THR A 143 3.93 -1.42 -21.87
CA THR A 143 4.81 -0.47 -21.20
C THR A 143 5.75 -1.18 -20.22
N ASN A 144 6.99 -0.73 -20.16
CA ASN A 144 7.96 -1.22 -19.16
C ASN A 144 7.60 -0.64 -17.79
N LEU A 145 7.05 -1.48 -16.91
CA LEU A 145 6.56 -1.10 -15.58
C LEU A 145 7.66 -0.56 -14.65
N GLN A 146 8.92 -1.02 -14.81
CA GLN A 146 10.05 -0.47 -14.04
C GLN A 146 10.27 1.00 -14.40
N LYS A 147 10.20 1.35 -15.70
CA LYS A 147 10.28 2.75 -16.15
C LYS A 147 9.09 3.58 -15.70
N VAL A 148 7.89 2.99 -15.62
CA VAL A 148 6.70 3.64 -15.05
C VAL A 148 6.94 3.97 -13.58
N ALA A 149 7.39 2.97 -12.79
CA ALA A 149 7.68 3.17 -11.37
C ALA A 149 8.71 4.27 -11.15
N GLN A 150 9.85 4.24 -11.87
CA GLN A 150 10.91 5.24 -11.79
C GLN A 150 10.40 6.65 -12.14
N ARG A 151 9.64 6.79 -13.22
CA ARG A 151 9.11 8.08 -13.68
C ARG A 151 8.11 8.68 -12.70
N VAL A 152 7.18 7.86 -12.17
CA VAL A 152 6.21 8.30 -11.16
C VAL A 152 6.95 8.69 -9.86
N ALA A 153 7.91 7.89 -9.41
CA ALA A 153 8.71 8.17 -8.23
C ALA A 153 9.46 9.51 -8.37
N GLN A 154 10.15 9.74 -9.49
CA GLN A 154 10.85 11.00 -9.78
C GLN A 154 9.92 12.20 -9.86
N ARG A 155 8.74 12.02 -10.51
CA ARG A 155 7.77 13.11 -10.71
C ARG A 155 7.17 13.62 -9.41
N TYR A 156 6.93 12.73 -8.45
CA TYR A 156 6.23 13.06 -7.20
C TYR A 156 7.14 13.01 -5.95
N ASP A 157 8.45 12.78 -6.15
CA ASP A 157 9.42 12.65 -5.05
C ASP A 157 8.91 11.66 -3.98
N SER A 158 8.54 10.46 -4.44
CA SER A 158 7.85 9.45 -3.64
C SER A 158 8.40 8.06 -3.96
N THR A 159 8.38 7.16 -2.99
CA THR A 159 8.53 5.74 -3.32
C THR A 159 7.29 5.25 -4.06
N VAL A 160 7.47 4.36 -5.02
CA VAL A 160 6.39 3.74 -5.80
C VAL A 160 6.45 2.23 -5.61
N LEU A 161 5.28 1.60 -5.37
CA LEU A 161 5.11 0.16 -5.38
C LEU A 161 4.04 -0.20 -6.42
N ILE A 162 4.45 -0.87 -7.50
CA ILE A 162 3.54 -1.49 -8.46
C ILE A 162 3.37 -2.95 -8.07
N SER A 163 2.17 -3.32 -7.63
CA SER A 163 1.86 -4.71 -7.31
C SER A 163 1.40 -5.50 -8.55
N GLY A 164 1.83 -6.76 -8.63
CA GLY A 164 1.54 -7.66 -9.75
C GLY A 164 1.98 -9.09 -9.50
N GLU A 165 2.25 -9.84 -10.56
CA GLU A 165 2.88 -11.17 -10.47
C GLU A 165 4.32 -11.05 -9.94
N VAL A 166 5.01 -9.99 -10.35
CA VAL A 166 6.26 -9.50 -9.78
C VAL A 166 6.02 -8.08 -9.32
N ASP A 167 6.23 -7.82 -8.05
CA ASP A 167 6.09 -6.48 -7.50
C ASP A 167 7.34 -5.64 -7.80
N ILE A 168 7.15 -4.35 -8.07
CA ILE A 168 8.23 -3.43 -8.44
C ILE A 168 8.22 -2.26 -7.48
N ILE A 169 9.35 -2.02 -6.82
CA ILE A 169 9.54 -0.90 -5.91
C ILE A 169 10.62 0.03 -6.48
N SER A 170 10.34 1.34 -6.53
CA SER A 170 11.32 2.34 -6.97
C SER A 170 11.17 3.65 -6.20
N ASP A 171 12.30 4.30 -5.88
CA ASP A 171 12.34 5.68 -5.39
C ASP A 171 12.83 6.68 -6.47
N GLY A 172 12.91 6.21 -7.71
CA GLY A 172 13.39 7.00 -8.84
C GLY A 172 14.92 6.98 -9.05
N GLN A 173 15.69 6.49 -8.07
CA GLN A 173 17.15 6.31 -8.14
C GLN A 173 17.52 4.82 -8.18
N GLN A 174 16.90 4.03 -7.32
CA GLN A 174 17.06 2.60 -7.26
C GLN A 174 15.71 1.90 -7.51
N THR A 175 15.79 0.67 -7.98
CA THR A 175 14.62 -0.15 -8.25
C THR A 175 14.91 -1.58 -7.78
N ALA A 176 13.92 -2.20 -7.15
CA ALA A 176 13.95 -3.62 -6.80
C ALA A 176 12.67 -4.30 -7.24
N THR A 177 12.76 -5.61 -7.43
CA THR A 177 11.61 -6.48 -7.68
C THR A 177 11.48 -7.52 -6.59
N VAL A 178 10.25 -7.82 -6.19
CA VAL A 178 9.90 -8.89 -5.26
C VAL A 178 9.16 -9.97 -6.05
N HIS A 179 9.66 -11.20 -5.98
CA HIS A 179 9.14 -12.34 -6.75
C HIS A 179 8.29 -13.28 -5.89
N ASN A 180 8.12 -12.96 -4.63
CA ASN A 180 7.21 -13.65 -3.73
C ASN A 180 5.75 -13.33 -4.07
N GLY A 181 4.84 -14.22 -3.69
CA GLY A 181 3.41 -13.98 -3.84
C GLY A 181 2.62 -15.23 -4.22
N THR A 182 1.34 -15.07 -4.44
CA THR A 182 0.45 -16.17 -4.78
C THR A 182 -0.67 -15.72 -5.71
N PRO A 183 -1.12 -16.55 -6.67
CA PRO A 183 -2.26 -16.25 -7.53
C PRO A 183 -3.60 -16.21 -6.76
N LEU A 184 -3.61 -16.43 -5.45
CA LEU A 184 -4.81 -16.29 -4.62
C LEU A 184 -5.08 -14.83 -4.21
N PHE A 185 -4.07 -13.95 -4.17
CA PHE A 185 -4.27 -12.53 -3.83
C PHE A 185 -5.37 -11.84 -4.66
N PRO A 186 -5.37 -11.92 -6.00
CA PRO A 186 -6.41 -11.27 -6.79
C PRO A 186 -7.82 -11.87 -6.61
N LYS A 187 -7.93 -13.05 -5.98
CA LYS A 187 -9.21 -13.72 -5.71
C LYS A 187 -9.83 -13.33 -4.38
N VAL A 188 -9.13 -12.52 -3.57
CA VAL A 188 -9.63 -11.98 -2.29
C VAL A 188 -9.72 -10.48 -2.40
N THR A 189 -10.94 -9.94 -2.29
CA THR A 189 -11.15 -8.50 -2.36
C THR A 189 -10.38 -7.79 -1.25
N ALA A 190 -9.93 -6.57 -1.53
CA ALA A 190 -9.18 -5.73 -0.61
C ALA A 190 -7.75 -6.23 -0.24
N SER A 191 -7.25 -7.33 -0.82
CA SER A 191 -5.87 -7.78 -0.56
C SER A 191 -4.83 -6.70 -0.91
N GLY A 192 -5.04 -5.98 -2.01
CA GLY A 192 -4.21 -4.83 -2.36
C GLY A 192 -4.32 -3.67 -1.36
N CYS A 193 -5.55 -3.34 -0.94
CA CYS A 193 -5.77 -2.27 0.04
C CYS A 193 -5.12 -2.60 1.40
N LEU A 194 -5.13 -3.88 1.80
CA LEU A 194 -4.40 -4.33 2.99
C LEU A 194 -2.89 -4.16 2.82
N LEU A 195 -2.31 -4.45 1.64
CA LEU A 195 -0.89 -4.20 1.38
C LEU A 195 -0.55 -2.71 1.57
N SER A 196 -1.41 -1.78 1.14
CA SER A 196 -1.21 -0.35 1.37
C SER A 196 -1.18 0.01 2.86
N ALA A 197 -2.06 -0.60 3.66
CA ALA A 197 -2.08 -0.42 5.11
C ALA A 197 -0.84 -1.04 5.78
N VAL A 198 -0.42 -2.22 5.36
CA VAL A 198 0.84 -2.85 5.80
C VAL A 198 2.03 -1.96 5.50
N CYS A 199 2.16 -1.43 4.26
CA CYS A 199 3.22 -0.49 3.92
C CYS A 199 3.22 0.74 4.84
N ALA A 200 2.06 1.29 5.17
CA ALA A 200 1.97 2.42 6.10
C ALA A 200 2.51 2.09 7.49
N ALA A 201 2.27 0.87 8.00
CA ALA A 201 2.82 0.44 9.29
C ALA A 201 4.36 0.35 9.26
N PHE A 202 4.95 -0.10 8.16
CA PHE A 202 6.40 -0.12 7.98
C PHE A 202 6.99 1.28 7.85
N LEU A 203 6.32 2.17 7.11
CA LEU A 203 6.73 3.57 6.96
C LEU A 203 6.60 4.36 8.28
N ALA A 204 5.68 3.99 9.15
CA ALA A 204 5.51 4.62 10.47
C ALA A 204 6.74 4.49 11.37
N VAL A 205 7.63 3.52 11.10
CA VAL A 205 8.82 3.20 11.93
C VAL A 205 10.14 3.27 11.15
N ASP A 206 10.15 3.88 9.96
CA ASP A 206 11.27 3.76 9.00
C ASP A 206 12.36 4.85 9.11
N GLU A 207 12.14 5.91 9.88
CA GLU A 207 13.10 7.01 10.03
C GLU A 207 13.53 7.66 8.69
N GLY A 208 12.60 7.73 7.72
CA GLY A 208 12.83 8.37 6.42
C GLY A 208 13.49 7.47 5.35
N LYS A 209 13.55 6.15 5.56
CA LYS A 209 14.09 5.18 4.59
C LYS A 209 12.96 4.49 3.81
N HIS A 210 12.09 5.27 3.20
CA HIS A 210 10.83 4.82 2.60
C HIS A 210 10.99 3.67 1.61
N PHE A 211 12.03 3.68 0.76
CA PHE A 211 12.30 2.57 -0.16
C PHE A 211 12.53 1.24 0.57
N SER A 212 13.42 1.23 1.57
CA SER A 212 13.75 0.01 2.32
C SER A 212 12.56 -0.51 3.13
N ALA A 213 11.80 0.39 3.75
CA ALA A 213 10.60 0.04 4.50
C ALA A 213 9.51 -0.52 3.60
N THR A 214 9.28 0.08 2.43
CA THR A 214 8.33 -0.41 1.43
C THR A 214 8.75 -1.78 0.89
N LEU A 215 10.05 -1.98 0.64
CA LEU A 215 10.58 -3.26 0.16
C LEU A 215 10.38 -4.38 1.19
N GLU A 216 10.65 -4.11 2.48
CA GLU A 216 10.42 -5.08 3.54
C GLU A 216 8.92 -5.34 3.74
N ALA A 217 8.06 -4.31 3.69
CA ALA A 217 6.61 -4.45 3.78
C ALA A 217 6.04 -5.34 2.68
N CYS A 218 6.48 -5.12 1.43
CA CYS A 218 6.07 -5.91 0.27
C CYS A 218 6.49 -7.37 0.43
N ALA A 219 7.77 -7.63 0.75
CA ALA A 219 8.28 -8.97 0.97
C ALA A 219 7.57 -9.68 2.13
N ALA A 220 7.37 -8.99 3.27
CA ALA A 220 6.67 -9.53 4.43
C ALA A 220 5.24 -9.97 4.08
N TYR A 221 4.50 -9.10 3.38
CA TYR A 221 3.12 -9.37 2.98
C TYR A 221 3.01 -10.52 1.98
N THR A 222 3.86 -10.52 0.95
CA THR A 222 3.83 -11.53 -0.10
C THR A 222 4.30 -12.91 0.40
N ILE A 223 5.30 -12.97 1.29
CA ILE A 223 5.73 -14.21 1.98
C ILE A 223 4.61 -14.75 2.87
N ALA A 224 3.95 -13.90 3.68
CA ALA A 224 2.80 -14.33 4.46
C ALA A 224 1.71 -14.93 3.57
N GLY A 225 1.46 -14.33 2.39
CA GLY A 225 0.54 -14.87 1.40
C GLY A 225 0.96 -16.22 0.81
N GLU A 226 2.25 -16.43 0.51
CA GLU A 226 2.75 -17.73 0.05
C GLU A 226 2.55 -18.83 1.10
N ILE A 227 2.88 -18.53 2.35
CA ILE A 227 2.70 -19.48 3.46
C ILE A 227 1.22 -19.79 3.66
N ALA A 228 0.37 -18.77 3.66
CA ALA A 228 -1.10 -18.90 3.78
C ALA A 228 -1.70 -19.74 2.65
N ALA A 229 -1.15 -19.62 1.44
CA ALA A 229 -1.62 -20.35 0.25
C ALA A 229 -1.16 -21.81 0.19
N LYS A 230 -0.24 -22.21 1.05
CA LYS A 230 0.32 -23.57 1.02
C LYS A 230 -0.78 -24.62 1.14
N ASN A 231 -0.83 -25.56 0.17
CA ASN A 231 -1.85 -26.59 0.06
C ASN A 231 -3.29 -26.07 -0.20
N LEU A 232 -3.43 -24.81 -0.63
CA LEU A 232 -4.70 -24.26 -1.09
C LEU A 232 -4.68 -24.13 -2.63
N THR A 233 -5.82 -24.42 -3.28
CA THR A 233 -6.02 -24.25 -4.73
C THR A 233 -7.16 -23.32 -5.04
N THR A 234 -8.34 -23.61 -4.53
CA THR A 234 -9.59 -22.85 -4.74
C THR A 234 -10.20 -22.31 -3.46
N GLN A 235 -9.59 -22.59 -2.30
CA GLN A 235 -10.14 -22.26 -0.97
C GLN A 235 -9.80 -20.80 -0.59
N VAL A 236 -10.38 -19.85 -1.35
CA VAL A 236 -10.10 -18.41 -1.16
C VAL A 236 -10.53 -17.87 0.21
N GLY A 237 -11.60 -18.41 0.79
CA GLY A 237 -12.02 -18.04 2.15
C GLY A 237 -11.01 -18.47 3.20
N GLN A 238 -10.46 -19.69 3.09
CA GLN A 238 -9.39 -20.16 3.98
C GLN A 238 -8.11 -19.35 3.78
N PHE A 239 -7.77 -18.98 2.54
CA PHE A 239 -6.62 -18.15 2.26
C PHE A 239 -6.73 -16.79 2.98
N GLN A 240 -7.89 -16.14 2.91
CA GLN A 240 -8.12 -14.86 3.59
C GLN A 240 -7.89 -14.94 5.10
N ILE A 241 -8.40 -15.99 5.74
CA ILE A 241 -8.22 -16.21 7.19
C ILE A 241 -6.76 -16.50 7.50
N ARG A 242 -6.15 -17.44 6.78
CA ARG A 242 -4.74 -17.82 6.98
C ARG A 242 -3.77 -16.67 6.73
N LEU A 243 -4.07 -15.75 5.81
CA LEU A 243 -3.23 -14.58 5.59
C LEU A 243 -3.12 -13.71 6.85
N LEU A 244 -4.20 -13.54 7.60
CA LEU A 244 -4.17 -12.84 8.90
C LEU A 244 -3.36 -13.62 9.94
N ASP A 245 -3.53 -14.94 10.01
CA ASP A 245 -2.77 -15.81 10.90
C ASP A 245 -1.27 -15.73 10.61
N GLU A 246 -0.88 -15.80 9.32
CA GLU A 246 0.52 -15.75 8.91
C GLU A 246 1.14 -14.36 9.10
N LEU A 247 0.39 -13.27 8.91
CA LEU A 247 0.86 -11.92 9.27
C LEU A 247 1.16 -11.81 10.76
N SER A 248 0.36 -12.47 11.61
CA SER A 248 0.55 -12.50 13.06
C SER A 248 1.76 -13.36 13.47
N ALA A 249 1.95 -14.51 12.81
CA ALA A 249 3.03 -15.44 13.07
C ALA A 249 4.38 -15.05 12.44
N LEU A 250 4.38 -14.11 11.50
CA LEU A 250 5.56 -13.72 10.71
C LEU A 250 6.71 -13.25 11.63
N THR A 251 7.93 -13.66 11.33
CA THR A 251 9.12 -13.20 12.06
C THR A 251 10.16 -12.61 11.10
N PRO A 252 11.08 -11.74 11.59
CA PRO A 252 12.17 -11.23 10.76
C PRO A 252 12.98 -12.36 10.08
N ASN A 253 13.25 -13.43 10.78
CA ASN A 253 13.98 -14.59 10.25
C ASN A 253 13.24 -15.25 9.08
N VAL A 254 11.91 -15.38 9.16
CA VAL A 254 11.09 -15.92 8.05
C VAL A 254 11.17 -15.01 6.82
N ILE A 255 11.12 -13.69 7.00
CA ILE A 255 11.28 -12.73 5.91
C ILE A 255 12.67 -12.87 5.28
N GLU A 256 13.73 -12.87 6.09
CA GLU A 256 15.12 -12.93 5.61
C GLU A 256 15.42 -14.21 4.82
N GLN A 257 14.86 -15.35 5.26
CA GLN A 257 15.08 -16.65 4.62
C GLN A 257 14.29 -16.86 3.32
N ASN A 258 13.13 -16.19 3.17
CA ASN A 258 12.23 -16.45 2.06
C ASN A 258 12.11 -15.28 1.06
N ALA A 259 12.72 -14.13 1.32
CA ALA A 259 12.59 -12.97 0.45
C ALA A 259 13.32 -13.17 -0.89
N GLU A 260 12.57 -13.17 -1.99
CA GLU A 260 13.05 -13.24 -3.36
C GLU A 260 13.15 -11.85 -3.98
N VAL A 261 14.15 -11.08 -3.57
CA VAL A 261 14.38 -9.69 -3.99
C VAL A 261 15.52 -9.61 -5.00
N LYS A 262 15.31 -8.82 -6.07
CA LYS A 262 16.35 -8.48 -7.05
C LYS A 262 16.42 -6.97 -7.24
N TYR A 263 17.63 -6.40 -7.17
CA TYR A 263 17.88 -5.01 -7.55
C TYR A 263 18.13 -4.93 -9.05
N VAL A 264 17.58 -3.92 -9.74
CA VAL A 264 17.60 -3.76 -11.19
C VAL A 264 18.05 -2.37 -11.60
#